data_371c293fbe974745e752d4671178602e
#
_entry.id   371c293fbe974745e752d4671178602e
#
_cell.length_a   1.000
_cell.length_b   1.000
_cell.length_c   1.000
_cell.angle_alpha   90.00
_cell.angle_beta   90.00
_cell.angle_gamma   90.00
#
_symmetry.space_group_name_H-M   'P 1'
#
loop_
_entity.id
_entity.type
_entity.pdbx_description
1 polymer ?
#
loop_
_entity_poly.entity_id
_entity_poly.type
_entity_poly.pdbx_seq_one_letter_code
_entity_poly.pdbx_strand_id
1 'polypeptide(L)'
;MEMLLDLEVQLLKFLLAKRKLEPKFALMGPDLSGMLEDCDGALLIGDRALEGAKHHPELVQLDLGQDWLQFTQKPMVFGVFATRRDTPIAEVKKAHSVLVENLLRFENEPEQREKVIQWALSRSHLTHERLDRYFGEVFNRIDSNHLSGLNEFLTQACQLPNGAEFAW
;
A
#
# COMPACT_ATOMS: atom_id res chain seq x y z
N MET A 1 -11.47 4.99 -20.97
CA MET A 1 -10.64 5.33 -19.81
C MET A 1 -10.62 4.07 -18.97
N GLU A 2 -9.62 3.20 -19.23
CA GLU A 2 -9.42 2.01 -18.42
C GLU A 2 -9.12 2.46 -17.01
N MET A 3 -9.97 2.08 -16.09
CA MET A 3 -9.77 2.21 -14.66
C MET A 3 -8.48 1.47 -14.34
N LEU A 4 -7.42 2.19 -13.96
CA LEU A 4 -6.32 1.60 -13.22
C LEU A 4 -6.99 0.86 -12.07
N LEU A 5 -6.95 -0.46 -12.12
CA LEU A 5 -7.55 -1.31 -11.11
C LEU A 5 -6.77 -1.05 -9.84
N ASP A 6 -7.37 -0.31 -8.92
CA ASP A 6 -6.75 -0.03 -7.65
C ASP A 6 -6.32 -1.35 -7.02
N LEU A 7 -5.03 -1.46 -6.70
CA LEU A 7 -4.40 -2.66 -6.17
C LEU A 7 -5.16 -3.16 -4.94
N GLU A 8 -5.58 -2.24 -4.09
CA GLU A 8 -6.34 -2.52 -2.88
C GLU A 8 -7.72 -3.12 -3.16
N VAL A 9 -8.38 -2.67 -4.24
CA VAL A 9 -9.68 -3.24 -4.66
C VAL A 9 -9.50 -4.68 -5.17
N GLN A 10 -8.43 -4.97 -5.92
CA GLN A 10 -8.16 -6.35 -6.35
C GLN A 10 -7.83 -7.25 -5.16
N LEU A 11 -7.04 -6.76 -4.22
CA LEU A 11 -6.72 -7.47 -2.99
C LEU A 11 -7.97 -7.75 -2.16
N LEU A 12 -8.83 -6.74 -1.97
CA LEU A 12 -10.09 -6.91 -1.25
C LEU A 12 -10.99 -7.95 -1.94
N LYS A 13 -11.17 -7.87 -3.26
CA LYS A 13 -11.95 -8.85 -4.03
C LYS A 13 -11.41 -10.27 -3.85
N PHE A 14 -10.09 -10.43 -3.93
CA PHE A 14 -9.44 -11.71 -3.74
C PHE A 14 -9.71 -12.28 -2.33
N LEU A 15 -9.50 -11.48 -1.28
CA LEU A 15 -9.69 -11.89 0.12
C LEU A 15 -11.15 -12.22 0.43
N LEU A 16 -12.10 -11.43 -0.09
CA LEU A 16 -13.54 -11.70 0.07
C LEU A 16 -13.96 -12.98 -0.65
N ALA A 17 -13.47 -13.22 -1.87
CA ALA A 17 -13.73 -14.46 -2.60
C ALA A 17 -13.20 -15.71 -1.83
N LYS A 18 -12.02 -15.61 -1.17
CA LYS A 18 -11.52 -16.67 -0.29
C LYS A 18 -12.43 -16.94 0.91
N ARG A 19 -13.17 -15.94 1.35
CA ARG A 19 -14.20 -16.04 2.39
C ARG A 19 -15.59 -16.42 1.84
N LYS A 20 -15.69 -16.73 0.54
CA LYS A 20 -16.95 -17.04 -0.17
C LYS A 20 -17.97 -15.88 -0.14
N LEU A 21 -17.45 -14.64 -0.17
CA LEU A 21 -18.23 -13.43 -0.24
C LEU A 21 -18.07 -12.81 -1.63
N GLU A 22 -19.18 -12.46 -2.26
CA GLU A 22 -19.24 -11.86 -3.60
C GLU A 22 -20.07 -10.56 -3.56
N PRO A 23 -19.58 -9.49 -2.88
CA PRO A 23 -20.31 -8.24 -2.78
C PRO A 23 -20.33 -7.49 -4.10
N LYS A 24 -21.30 -6.60 -4.25
CA LYS A 24 -21.30 -5.59 -5.30
C LYS A 24 -20.44 -4.40 -4.85
N PHE A 25 -19.66 -3.87 -5.77
CA PHE A 25 -18.80 -2.72 -5.51
C PHE A 25 -19.39 -1.45 -6.11
N ALA A 26 -19.36 -0.37 -5.34
CA ALA A 26 -19.71 0.98 -5.77
C ALA A 26 -18.53 1.92 -5.49
N LEU A 27 -18.27 2.86 -6.41
CA LEU A 27 -17.28 3.91 -6.20
C LEU A 27 -17.95 5.11 -5.55
N MET A 28 -17.43 5.52 -4.40
CA MET A 28 -17.96 6.64 -3.61
C MET A 28 -16.84 7.60 -3.19
N GLY A 29 -17.20 8.79 -2.73
CA GLY A 29 -16.25 9.69 -2.08
C GLY A 29 -15.74 9.07 -0.77
N PRO A 30 -14.50 9.42 -0.31
CA PRO A 30 -13.87 8.80 0.86
C PRO A 30 -14.39 9.36 2.20
N ASP A 31 -15.71 9.40 2.36
CA ASP A 31 -16.40 9.74 3.59
C ASP A 31 -17.02 8.47 4.20
N LEU A 32 -16.43 7.99 5.29
CA LEU A 32 -16.82 6.73 5.93
C LEU A 32 -18.30 6.70 6.28
N SER A 33 -18.82 7.79 6.86
CA SER A 33 -20.23 7.85 7.30
C SER A 33 -21.17 7.73 6.12
N GLY A 34 -20.96 8.55 5.07
CA GLY A 34 -21.79 8.49 3.87
C GLY A 34 -21.66 7.15 3.12
N MET A 35 -20.47 6.52 3.12
CA MET A 35 -20.30 5.19 2.53
C MET A 35 -21.11 4.13 3.28
N LEU A 36 -21.15 4.18 4.60
CA LEU A 36 -21.87 3.21 5.43
C LEU A 36 -23.38 3.46 5.53
N GLU A 37 -23.88 4.61 5.08
CA GLU A 37 -25.32 4.83 4.90
C GLU A 37 -25.86 4.02 3.69
N ASP A 38 -25.06 3.86 2.64
CA ASP A 38 -25.48 3.23 1.38
C ASP A 38 -24.92 1.81 1.18
N CYS A 39 -23.89 1.41 1.94
CA CYS A 39 -23.17 0.14 1.75
C CYS A 39 -22.97 -0.61 3.07
N ASP A 40 -22.92 -1.94 3.00
CA ASP A 40 -22.66 -2.82 4.15
C ASP A 40 -21.20 -2.76 4.64
N GLY A 41 -20.30 -2.18 3.85
CA GLY A 41 -18.88 -2.01 4.17
C GLY A 41 -18.19 -1.00 3.27
N ALA A 42 -17.07 -0.45 3.74
CA ALA A 42 -16.29 0.55 3.05
C ALA A 42 -14.81 0.15 2.97
N LEU A 43 -14.18 0.36 1.82
CA LEU A 43 -12.73 0.30 1.68
C LEU A 43 -12.15 1.71 1.71
N LEU A 44 -11.30 1.96 2.68
CA LEU A 44 -10.53 3.19 2.82
C LEU A 44 -9.04 2.89 2.74
N ILE A 45 -8.26 3.86 2.25
CA ILE A 45 -6.80 3.78 2.18
C ILE A 45 -6.15 5.07 2.71
N GLY A 46 -4.85 4.99 2.98
CA GLY A 46 -4.05 6.15 3.40
C GLY A 46 -4.58 6.82 4.67
N ASP A 47 -4.47 8.14 4.73
CA ASP A 47 -4.84 8.93 5.91
C ASP A 47 -6.30 8.71 6.33
N ARG A 48 -7.22 8.51 5.37
CA ARG A 48 -8.63 8.23 5.65
C ARG A 48 -8.84 6.92 6.37
N ALA A 49 -8.09 5.88 6.00
CA ALA A 49 -8.13 4.60 6.70
C ALA A 49 -7.56 4.73 8.13
N LEU A 50 -6.45 5.47 8.29
CA LEU A 50 -5.82 5.69 9.59
C LEU A 50 -6.72 6.51 10.53
N GLU A 51 -7.38 7.55 10.03
CA GLU A 51 -8.35 8.34 10.78
C GLU A 51 -9.59 7.51 11.15
N GLY A 52 -10.15 6.78 10.18
CA GLY A 52 -11.31 5.91 10.41
C GLY A 52 -11.01 4.85 11.47
N ALA A 53 -9.89 4.15 11.36
CA ALA A 53 -9.48 3.16 12.35
C ALA A 53 -9.21 3.74 13.75
N LYS A 54 -8.73 4.98 13.82
CA LYS A 54 -8.52 5.67 15.10
C LYS A 54 -9.85 6.04 15.79
N HIS A 55 -10.82 6.54 15.03
CA HIS A 55 -12.07 7.04 15.58
C HIS A 55 -13.14 5.95 15.72
N HIS A 56 -13.05 4.90 14.89
CA HIS A 56 -14.02 3.80 14.83
C HIS A 56 -13.29 2.44 14.75
N PRO A 57 -12.47 2.09 15.76
CA PRO A 57 -11.73 0.83 15.74
C PRO A 57 -12.65 -0.40 15.71
N GLU A 58 -13.86 -0.27 16.22
CA GLU A 58 -14.91 -1.30 16.24
C GLU A 58 -15.45 -1.63 14.84
N LEU A 59 -15.30 -0.72 13.87
CA LEU A 59 -15.74 -0.93 12.49
C LEU A 59 -14.69 -1.61 11.63
N VAL A 60 -13.44 -1.70 12.09
CA VAL A 60 -12.36 -2.36 11.34
C VAL A 60 -12.59 -3.86 11.33
N GLN A 61 -12.98 -4.40 10.17
CA GLN A 61 -13.25 -5.82 9.96
C GLN A 61 -12.10 -6.54 9.26
N LEU A 62 -11.33 -5.82 8.45
CA LEU A 62 -10.25 -6.34 7.63
C LEU A 62 -9.09 -5.33 7.58
N ASP A 63 -7.89 -5.79 7.86
CA ASP A 63 -6.66 -5.16 7.42
C ASP A 63 -6.12 -5.97 6.24
N LEU A 64 -6.09 -5.37 5.06
CA LEU A 64 -5.77 -6.08 3.82
C LEU A 64 -4.35 -6.67 3.82
N GLY A 65 -3.39 -5.97 4.40
CA GLY A 65 -2.01 -6.45 4.50
C GLY A 65 -1.87 -7.60 5.48
N GLN A 66 -2.51 -7.49 6.63
CA GLN A 66 -2.52 -8.55 7.65
C GLN A 66 -3.26 -9.78 7.17
N ASP A 67 -4.42 -9.62 6.55
CA ASP A 67 -5.21 -10.73 6.01
C ASP A 67 -4.46 -11.45 4.87
N TRP A 68 -3.79 -10.69 3.99
CA TRP A 68 -2.93 -11.28 2.97
C TRP A 68 -1.80 -12.10 3.59
N LEU A 69 -1.10 -11.56 4.59
CA LEU A 69 -0.01 -12.25 5.29
C LEU A 69 -0.53 -13.53 5.97
N GLN A 70 -1.68 -13.48 6.62
CA GLN A 70 -2.28 -14.66 7.26
C GLN A 70 -2.63 -15.74 6.25
N PHE A 71 -3.15 -15.35 5.08
CA PHE A 71 -3.57 -16.26 4.04
C PHE A 71 -2.40 -16.90 3.28
N THR A 72 -1.38 -16.09 2.90
CA THR A 72 -0.28 -16.51 2.02
C THR A 72 1.01 -16.84 2.76
N GLN A 73 1.14 -16.41 4.00
CA GLN A 73 2.41 -16.39 4.77
C GLN A 73 3.51 -15.54 4.11
N LYS A 74 3.11 -14.57 3.28
CA LYS A 74 4.00 -13.67 2.54
C LYS A 74 3.58 -12.22 2.75
N PRO A 75 4.54 -11.28 2.81
CA PRO A 75 4.22 -9.87 2.91
C PRO A 75 3.50 -9.36 1.65
N MET A 76 2.60 -8.40 1.81
CA MET A 76 1.99 -7.66 0.71
C MET A 76 2.90 -6.52 0.29
N VAL A 77 2.99 -6.28 -1.02
CA VAL A 77 3.69 -5.13 -1.61
C VAL A 77 2.66 -4.16 -2.16
N PHE A 78 2.45 -3.04 -1.46
CA PHE A 78 1.43 -2.04 -1.80
C PHE A 78 1.90 -0.99 -2.80
N GLY A 79 3.19 -0.85 -3.02
CA GLY A 79 3.72 0.14 -3.95
C GLY A 79 5.08 -0.24 -4.51
N VAL A 80 5.32 0.16 -5.74
CA VAL A 80 6.60 -0.02 -6.42
C VAL A 80 6.93 1.21 -7.24
N PHE A 81 8.21 1.48 -7.41
CA PHE A 81 8.66 2.42 -8.44
C PHE A 81 8.69 1.71 -9.79
N ALA A 82 8.01 2.27 -10.77
CA ALA A 82 7.95 1.74 -12.11
C ALA A 82 8.55 2.72 -13.13
N THR A 83 9.09 2.19 -14.20
CA THR A 83 9.62 2.96 -15.32
C THR A 83 9.08 2.45 -16.65
N ARG A 84 9.09 3.28 -17.66
CA ARG A 84 8.75 2.85 -19.01
C ARG A 84 9.82 1.90 -19.55
N ARG A 85 9.43 0.95 -20.39
CA ARG A 85 10.36 -0.04 -20.97
C ARG A 85 11.45 0.58 -21.84
N ASP A 86 11.18 1.76 -22.42
CA ASP A 86 12.10 2.50 -23.29
C ASP A 86 13.02 3.46 -22.52
N THR A 87 12.92 3.52 -21.17
CA THR A 87 13.79 4.37 -20.35
C THR A 87 15.23 3.80 -20.35
N PRO A 88 16.26 4.61 -20.63
CA PRO A 88 17.64 4.15 -20.60
C PRO A 88 18.01 3.58 -19.23
N ILE A 89 18.56 2.37 -19.19
CA ILE A 89 18.89 1.67 -17.95
C ILE A 89 19.84 2.47 -17.03
N ALA A 90 20.73 3.28 -17.62
CA ALA A 90 21.63 4.13 -16.84
C ALA A 90 20.87 5.20 -16.02
N GLU A 91 19.79 5.77 -16.58
CA GLU A 91 18.93 6.73 -15.89
C GLU A 91 18.13 6.05 -14.77
N VAL A 92 17.61 4.86 -15.04
CA VAL A 92 16.89 4.07 -14.02
C VAL A 92 17.80 3.74 -12.85
N LYS A 93 19.02 3.25 -13.10
CA LYS A 93 20.01 2.96 -12.05
C LYS A 93 20.42 4.21 -11.26
N LYS A 94 20.57 5.35 -11.92
CA LYS A 94 20.85 6.62 -11.25
C LYS A 94 19.71 7.04 -10.32
N ALA A 95 18.46 6.97 -10.80
CA ALA A 95 17.29 7.28 -9.99
C ALA A 95 17.19 6.32 -8.78
N HIS A 96 17.38 5.02 -9.00
CA HIS A 96 17.39 4.03 -7.93
C HIS A 96 18.47 4.32 -6.87
N SER A 97 19.70 4.67 -7.29
CA SER A 97 20.77 4.99 -6.34
C SER A 97 20.40 6.19 -5.45
N VAL A 98 19.77 7.22 -6.02
CA VAL A 98 19.31 8.40 -5.26
C VAL A 98 18.21 8.01 -4.27
N LEU A 99 17.25 7.17 -4.67
CA LEU A 99 16.19 6.69 -3.78
C LEU A 99 16.76 5.89 -2.61
N VAL A 100 17.69 4.98 -2.89
CA VAL A 100 18.35 4.17 -1.85
C VAL A 100 19.17 5.04 -0.89
N GLU A 101 19.93 6.01 -1.42
CA GLU A 101 20.70 6.95 -0.58
C GLU A 101 19.78 7.75 0.35
N ASN A 102 18.69 8.30 -0.17
CA ASN A 102 17.73 9.04 0.64
C ASN A 102 17.06 8.16 1.70
N LEU A 103 16.73 6.91 1.37
CA LEU A 103 16.20 5.95 2.34
C LEU A 103 17.21 5.68 3.46
N LEU A 104 18.47 5.44 3.12
CA LEU A 104 19.53 5.22 4.09
C LEU A 104 19.73 6.42 5.02
N ARG A 105 19.68 7.63 4.48
CA ARG A 105 19.75 8.86 5.27
C ARG A 105 18.54 9.00 6.20
N PHE A 106 17.35 8.74 5.72
CA PHE A 106 16.14 8.74 6.54
C PHE A 106 16.20 7.72 7.70
N GLU A 107 16.75 6.54 7.44
CA GLU A 107 16.85 5.47 8.45
C GLU A 107 17.96 5.72 9.48
N ASN A 108 19.08 6.32 9.08
CA ASN A 108 20.28 6.41 9.91
C ASN A 108 20.59 7.82 10.46
N GLU A 109 19.97 8.88 9.92
CA GLU A 109 20.20 10.27 10.32
C GLU A 109 18.93 10.81 11.01
N PRO A 110 18.89 10.94 12.36
CA PRO A 110 17.70 11.40 13.09
C PRO A 110 17.19 12.77 12.62
N GLU A 111 18.10 13.69 12.26
CA GLU A 111 17.73 14.99 11.75
C GLU A 111 17.00 14.92 10.38
N GLN A 112 17.38 13.98 9.52
CA GLN A 112 16.72 13.78 8.23
C GLN A 112 15.34 13.12 8.43
N ARG A 113 15.25 12.15 9.34
CA ARG A 113 13.98 11.55 9.73
C ARG A 113 13.01 12.61 10.24
N GLU A 114 13.45 13.47 11.15
CA GLU A 114 12.64 14.55 11.70
C GLU A 114 12.18 15.54 10.61
N LYS A 115 13.03 15.93 9.68
CA LYS A 115 12.65 16.78 8.54
C LYS A 115 11.54 16.15 7.70
N VAL A 116 11.59 14.85 7.45
CA VAL A 116 10.56 14.14 6.69
C VAL A 116 9.25 14.11 7.48
N ILE A 117 9.30 13.85 8.79
CA ILE A 117 8.12 13.86 9.67
C ILE A 117 7.48 15.26 9.69
N GLN A 118 8.26 16.32 9.84
CA GLN A 118 7.77 17.70 9.82
C GLN A 118 7.14 18.06 8.46
N TRP A 119 7.74 17.60 7.36
CA TRP A 119 7.17 17.79 6.03
C TRP A 119 5.84 17.03 5.88
N ALA A 120 5.73 15.80 6.38
CA ALA A 120 4.49 15.03 6.37
C ALA A 120 3.40 15.66 7.24
N LEU A 121 3.75 16.17 8.44
CA LEU A 121 2.85 16.91 9.33
C LEU A 121 2.21 18.12 8.63
N SER A 122 2.96 18.82 7.78
CA SER A 122 2.43 19.97 7.04
C SER A 122 1.38 19.60 5.98
N ARG A 123 1.17 18.32 5.70
CA ARG A 123 0.32 17.79 4.62
C ARG A 123 -0.71 16.76 5.08
N SER A 124 -0.67 16.37 6.35
CA SER A 124 -1.61 15.41 6.93
C SER A 124 -2.26 16.00 8.18
N HIS A 125 -3.33 15.38 8.64
CA HIS A 125 -3.97 15.68 9.93
C HIS A 125 -3.49 14.76 11.05
N LEU A 126 -2.45 13.96 10.79
CA LEU A 126 -1.89 13.02 11.74
C LEU A 126 -0.98 13.74 12.75
N THR A 127 -0.80 13.13 13.92
CA THR A 127 0.15 13.62 14.92
C THR A 127 1.57 13.17 14.61
N HIS A 128 2.57 13.88 15.17
CA HIS A 128 3.98 13.50 15.06
C HIS A 128 4.19 12.04 15.47
N GLU A 129 3.66 11.65 16.63
CA GLU A 129 3.79 10.28 17.15
C GLU A 129 3.18 9.23 16.20
N ARG A 130 2.03 9.55 15.56
CA ARG A 130 1.41 8.63 14.60
C ARG A 130 2.23 8.50 13.33
N LEU A 131 2.79 9.60 12.83
CA LEU A 131 3.66 9.59 11.65
C LEU A 131 4.97 8.85 11.92
N ASP A 132 5.60 9.10 13.07
CA ASP A 132 6.84 8.40 13.44
C ASP A 132 6.62 6.89 13.53
N ARG A 133 5.51 6.45 14.11
CA ARG A 133 5.09 5.05 14.14
C ARG A 133 4.82 4.52 12.73
N TYR A 134 4.06 5.26 11.91
CA TYR A 134 3.74 4.87 10.53
C TYR A 134 4.99 4.63 9.70
N PHE A 135 5.99 5.50 9.78
CA PHE A 135 7.27 5.32 9.11
C PHE A 135 8.09 4.13 9.64
N GLY A 136 7.76 3.61 10.80
CA GLY A 136 8.32 2.35 11.32
C GLY A 136 7.54 1.11 10.86
N GLU A 137 6.26 1.28 10.51
CA GLU A 137 5.39 0.21 10.00
C GLU A 137 5.60 -0.07 8.50
N VAL A 138 6.07 0.94 7.75
CA VAL A 138 6.27 0.83 6.29
C VAL A 138 7.69 0.33 5.99
N PHE A 139 7.78 -0.80 5.31
CA PHE A 139 9.04 -1.38 4.89
C PHE A 139 9.34 -1.01 3.43
N ASN A 140 10.36 -0.18 3.22
CA ASN A 140 10.70 0.40 1.91
C ASN A 140 11.81 -0.37 1.16
N ARG A 141 11.97 -1.66 1.44
CA ARG A 141 12.92 -2.56 0.78
C ARG A 141 12.20 -3.79 0.30
N ILE A 142 12.69 -4.37 -0.77
CA ILE A 142 12.15 -5.60 -1.30
C ILE A 142 13.22 -6.70 -1.21
N ASP A 143 12.89 -7.80 -0.56
CA ASP A 143 13.71 -9.01 -0.52
C ASP A 143 13.02 -10.16 -1.29
N SER A 144 13.60 -11.34 -1.26
CA SER A 144 13.04 -12.52 -1.94
C SER A 144 11.64 -12.90 -1.46
N ASN A 145 11.33 -12.68 -0.17
CA ASN A 145 10.02 -12.97 0.38
C ASN A 145 8.96 -11.97 -0.11
N HIS A 146 9.30 -10.68 -0.12
CA HIS A 146 8.45 -9.63 -0.71
C HIS A 146 8.21 -9.87 -2.21
N LEU A 147 9.25 -10.25 -2.96
CA LEU A 147 9.12 -10.61 -4.38
C LEU A 147 8.19 -11.80 -4.58
N SER A 148 8.30 -12.81 -3.72
CA SER A 148 7.39 -13.97 -3.76
C SER A 148 5.95 -13.56 -3.47
N GLY A 149 5.71 -12.68 -2.50
CA GLY A 149 4.39 -12.14 -2.19
C GLY A 149 3.81 -11.31 -3.35
N LEU A 150 4.62 -10.42 -3.92
CA LEU A 150 4.23 -9.62 -5.09
C LEU A 150 3.84 -10.51 -6.27
N ASN A 151 4.66 -11.50 -6.62
CA ASN A 151 4.35 -12.40 -7.73
C ASN A 151 3.08 -13.22 -7.47
N GLU A 152 2.87 -13.68 -6.25
CA GLU A 152 1.65 -14.39 -5.89
C GLU A 152 0.41 -13.50 -6.03
N PHE A 153 0.48 -12.25 -5.56
CA PHE A 153 -0.60 -11.30 -5.73
C PHE A 153 -0.89 -11.03 -7.21
N LEU A 154 0.13 -10.72 -8.01
CA LEU A 154 -0.04 -10.44 -9.44
C LEU A 154 -0.64 -11.64 -10.19
N THR A 155 -0.23 -12.85 -9.86
CA THR A 155 -0.72 -14.06 -10.54
C THR A 155 -2.11 -14.48 -10.06
N GLN A 156 -2.37 -14.47 -8.75
CA GLN A 156 -3.62 -14.98 -8.19
C GLN A 156 -4.75 -13.95 -8.12
N ALA A 157 -4.45 -12.72 -7.72
CA ALA A 157 -5.46 -11.68 -7.58
C ALA A 157 -5.62 -10.83 -8.84
N CYS A 158 -4.51 -10.49 -9.52
CA CYS A 158 -4.53 -9.68 -10.75
C CYS A 158 -4.60 -10.50 -12.03
N GLN A 159 -4.47 -11.81 -11.96
CA GLN A 159 -4.48 -12.74 -13.11
C GLN A 159 -3.40 -12.42 -14.16
N LEU A 160 -2.25 -11.90 -13.74
CA LEU A 160 -1.09 -11.62 -14.57
C LEU A 160 -0.13 -12.82 -14.54
N PRO A 161 -0.12 -13.69 -15.57
CA PRO A 161 0.56 -14.99 -15.51
C PRO A 161 2.09 -14.87 -15.41
N ASN A 162 2.66 -13.78 -15.86
CA ASN A 162 4.11 -13.58 -15.88
C ASN A 162 4.66 -12.88 -14.63
N GLY A 163 3.78 -12.46 -13.70
CA GLY A 163 4.19 -11.72 -12.50
C GLY A 163 4.82 -10.35 -12.81
N ALA A 164 5.75 -9.94 -11.94
CA ALA A 164 6.48 -8.67 -12.10
C ALA A 164 7.69 -8.84 -13.00
N GLU A 165 7.92 -7.86 -13.88
CA GLU A 165 9.16 -7.74 -14.63
C GLU A 165 10.04 -6.68 -13.96
N PHE A 166 11.31 -7.01 -13.74
CA PHE A 166 12.28 -6.11 -13.12
C PHE A 166 13.13 -5.42 -14.17
N ALA A 167 13.57 -4.18 -13.90
CA ALA A 167 14.35 -3.39 -14.84
C ALA A 167 15.80 -3.90 -15.00
N TRP A 168 16.33 -4.68 -14.05
CA TRP A 168 17.64 -5.38 -14.07
C TRP A 168 17.65 -6.55 -13.09
#